data_60fd57deabf4c4941734d59ba8fe76f2
#
_entry.id   60fd57deabf4c4941734d59ba8fe76f2
#
_cell.length_a   1.000
_cell.length_b   1.000
_cell.length_c   1.000
_cell.angle_alpha   90.00
_cell.angle_beta   90.00
_cell.angle_gamma   90.00
#
_symmetry.space_group_name_H-M   'P 1'
#
loop_
_entity.id
_entity.type
_entity.pdbx_description
1 polymer ?
#
loop_
_entity_poly.entity_id
_entity_poly.type
_entity_poly.pdbx_seq_one_letter_code
_entity_poly.pdbx_strand_id
1 'polypeptide(L)'
;LLALALVIGSSVTAFASSAQVVEQQNDMYRETRVQEADISDADDLEEYVIPADQVDEEKWDNAIVYDDALLEPLSVQKNFDWKVPGNNFARSGAFIKKAGSTIVVSCYVYDDRYHHVGIRRPDGSMLYVNGMHQVTKTFNCETTGTYYVYVENMRSKQIRAAGYFIK
;
A
#
# COMPACT_ATOMS: atom_id res chain seq x y z
N LEU A 1 27.41 59.77 -46.07
CA LEU A 1 27.24 59.47 -44.67
C LEU A 1 26.40 58.21 -44.51
N LEU A 2 27.02 57.09 -44.25
CA LEU A 2 26.34 55.81 -44.00
C LEU A 2 26.24 55.64 -42.48
N ALA A 3 25.01 55.50 -41.96
CA ALA A 3 24.75 55.10 -40.60
C ALA A 3 24.52 53.59 -40.53
N LEU A 4 25.46 52.93 -39.82
CA LEU A 4 25.40 51.50 -39.54
C LEU A 4 24.62 51.27 -38.23
N ALA A 5 23.42 50.73 -38.30
CA ALA A 5 22.68 50.34 -37.11
C ALA A 5 23.06 48.91 -36.67
N LEU A 6 23.69 48.81 -35.52
CA LEU A 6 24.05 47.53 -34.88
C LEU A 6 22.84 47.06 -34.09
N VAL A 7 22.21 45.96 -34.54
CA VAL A 7 21.18 45.28 -33.75
C VAL A 7 21.86 44.28 -32.84
N ILE A 8 21.86 44.54 -31.56
CA ILE A 8 22.30 43.61 -30.53
C ILE A 8 21.08 42.73 -30.15
N GLY A 9 21.01 41.56 -30.74
CA GLY A 9 20.04 40.55 -30.37
C GLY A 9 20.44 39.90 -29.02
N SER A 10 19.76 40.24 -27.93
CA SER A 10 19.86 39.52 -26.67
C SER A 10 19.11 38.21 -26.76
N SER A 11 19.86 37.14 -26.89
CA SER A 11 19.31 35.79 -26.73
C SER A 11 19.09 35.49 -25.23
N VAL A 12 17.88 35.72 -24.74
CA VAL A 12 17.42 35.14 -23.48
C VAL A 12 16.82 33.78 -23.81
N THR A 13 17.65 32.78 -23.83
CA THR A 13 17.19 31.39 -23.93
C THR A 13 17.23 30.71 -22.55
N ALA A 14 16.03 30.39 -22.09
CA ALA A 14 15.64 29.12 -21.51
C ALA A 14 16.34 28.63 -20.25
N PHE A 15 15.84 29.06 -19.10
CA PHE A 15 15.89 28.26 -17.86
C PHE A 15 14.50 28.00 -17.27
N ALA A 16 13.45 27.89 -18.09
CA ALA A 16 12.09 27.62 -17.63
C ALA A 16 11.60 26.20 -17.95
N SER A 17 12.50 25.25 -18.26
CA SER A 17 12.08 23.96 -18.81
C SER A 17 12.11 22.77 -17.85
N SER A 18 12.81 22.86 -16.72
CA SER A 18 12.90 21.68 -15.83
C SER A 18 11.78 21.61 -14.78
N ALA A 19 11.28 22.73 -14.30
CA ALA A 19 10.19 22.75 -13.32
C ALA A 19 8.83 22.39 -13.95
N GLN A 20 8.54 22.85 -15.15
CA GLN A 20 7.29 22.52 -15.86
C GLN A 20 7.22 21.05 -16.30
N VAL A 21 8.35 20.44 -16.67
CA VAL A 21 8.39 19.01 -17.04
C VAL A 21 8.15 18.12 -15.82
N VAL A 22 8.65 18.49 -14.66
CA VAL A 22 8.42 17.74 -13.42
C VAL A 22 6.97 17.87 -12.93
N GLU A 23 6.37 19.05 -13.11
CA GLU A 23 4.98 19.28 -12.71
C GLU A 23 4.01 18.56 -13.66
N GLN A 24 4.26 18.54 -14.97
CA GLN A 24 3.48 17.76 -15.93
C GLN A 24 3.63 16.24 -15.73
N GLN A 25 4.81 15.74 -15.34
CA GLN A 25 4.97 14.33 -15.01
C GLN A 25 4.22 13.95 -13.72
N ASN A 26 4.21 14.82 -12.72
CA ASN A 26 3.45 14.58 -11.50
C ASN A 26 1.93 14.60 -11.73
N ASP A 27 1.44 15.49 -12.61
CA ASP A 27 0.02 15.53 -12.97
C ASP A 27 -0.39 14.31 -13.83
N MET A 28 0.48 13.85 -14.73
CA MET A 28 0.23 12.64 -15.51
C MET A 28 0.20 11.38 -14.62
N TYR A 29 1.03 11.31 -13.57
CA TYR A 29 0.97 10.26 -12.55
C TYR A 29 -0.26 10.39 -11.64
N ARG A 30 -0.82 11.58 -11.51
CA ARG A 30 -2.04 11.83 -10.72
C ARG A 30 -3.30 11.49 -11.51
N GLU A 31 -3.36 11.82 -12.80
CA GLU A 31 -4.50 11.50 -13.68
C GLU A 31 -4.57 10.02 -14.03
N THR A 32 -3.44 9.33 -14.22
CA THR A 32 -3.43 7.87 -14.46
C THR A 32 -3.87 7.08 -13.21
N ARG A 33 -3.73 7.65 -12.02
CA ARG A 33 -4.22 7.03 -10.77
C ARG A 33 -5.73 7.05 -10.60
N VAL A 34 -6.46 7.85 -11.37
CA VAL A 34 -7.91 8.03 -11.21
C VAL A 34 -8.71 7.25 -12.27
N GLN A 35 -8.09 6.77 -13.35
CA GLN A 35 -8.83 6.20 -14.48
C GLN A 35 -8.76 4.68 -14.67
N GLU A 36 -7.96 3.94 -13.88
CA GLU A 36 -7.92 2.47 -13.96
C GLU A 36 -7.98 1.82 -12.57
N ALA A 37 -8.91 2.24 -11.75
CA ALA A 37 -9.39 1.40 -10.69
C ALA A 37 -10.52 0.54 -11.28
N ASP A 38 -10.15 -0.58 -11.88
CA ASP A 38 -11.05 -1.71 -11.94
C ASP A 38 -11.21 -2.18 -10.47
N ILE A 39 -12.10 -1.48 -9.78
CA ILE A 39 -12.52 -1.83 -8.43
C ILE A 39 -13.37 -3.09 -8.65
N SER A 40 -12.73 -4.25 -8.62
CA SER A 40 -13.45 -5.46 -8.29
C SER A 40 -14.16 -5.14 -6.97
N ASP A 41 -15.49 -5.16 -6.96
CA ASP A 41 -16.31 -4.79 -5.82
C ASP A 41 -15.70 -5.42 -4.57
N ALA A 42 -15.35 -4.56 -3.60
CA ALA A 42 -14.58 -4.94 -2.41
C ALA A 42 -15.24 -6.04 -1.57
N ASP A 43 -16.51 -6.32 -1.84
CA ASP A 43 -17.33 -7.31 -1.15
C ASP A 43 -17.30 -8.72 -1.80
N ASP A 44 -16.86 -8.86 -3.06
CA ASP A 44 -16.88 -10.16 -3.79
C ASP A 44 -15.59 -10.98 -3.65
N LEU A 45 -14.56 -10.46 -2.99
CA LEU A 45 -13.33 -11.22 -2.79
C LEU A 45 -13.52 -12.33 -1.76
N GLU A 46 -13.26 -13.58 -2.19
CA GLU A 46 -13.32 -14.75 -1.33
C GLU A 46 -12.29 -14.65 -0.19
N GLU A 47 -12.78 -14.84 1.04
CA GLU A 47 -11.94 -14.84 2.23
C GLU A 47 -11.47 -16.25 2.55
N TYR A 48 -10.20 -16.36 2.90
CA TYR A 48 -9.55 -17.60 3.31
C TYR A 48 -9.06 -17.47 4.75
N VAL A 49 -9.15 -18.57 5.49
CA VAL A 49 -8.70 -18.63 6.88
C VAL A 49 -7.54 -19.62 6.99
N ILE A 50 -6.44 -19.19 7.62
CA ILE A 50 -5.40 -20.08 8.13
C ILE A 50 -5.64 -20.22 9.62
N PRO A 51 -6.03 -21.41 10.14
CA PRO A 51 -6.17 -21.66 11.56
C PRO A 51 -4.86 -21.37 12.32
N ALA A 52 -4.96 -20.98 13.58
CA ALA A 52 -3.79 -20.57 14.38
C ALA A 52 -2.71 -21.67 14.47
N ASP A 53 -3.11 -22.93 14.53
CA ASP A 53 -2.21 -24.10 14.57
C ASP A 53 -1.54 -24.43 13.23
N GLN A 54 -1.96 -23.77 12.13
CA GLN A 54 -1.39 -23.91 10.78
C GLN A 54 -0.60 -22.67 10.34
N VAL A 55 -0.58 -21.61 11.16
CA VAL A 55 0.24 -20.43 10.89
C VAL A 55 1.72 -20.79 11.06
N ASP A 56 2.52 -20.43 10.06
CA ASP A 56 3.99 -20.53 10.14
C ASP A 56 4.50 -19.41 11.07
N GLU A 57 4.60 -19.73 12.37
CA GLU A 57 5.03 -18.77 13.40
C GLU A 57 6.47 -18.33 13.20
N GLU A 58 7.37 -19.18 12.70
CA GLU A 58 8.74 -18.79 12.40
C GLU A 58 8.77 -17.72 11.30
N LYS A 59 7.99 -17.92 10.24
CA LYS A 59 7.85 -16.93 9.16
C LYS A 59 7.18 -15.65 9.65
N TRP A 60 6.20 -15.76 10.54
CA TRP A 60 5.53 -14.61 11.15
C TRP A 60 6.46 -13.78 12.03
N ASP A 61 7.26 -14.41 12.85
CA ASP A 61 8.21 -13.77 13.76
C ASP A 61 9.36 -13.09 12.99
N ASN A 62 9.73 -13.66 11.84
CA ASN A 62 10.72 -13.08 10.93
C ASN A 62 10.11 -12.05 9.95
N ALA A 63 8.84 -11.71 10.07
CA ALA A 63 8.20 -10.69 9.24
C ALA A 63 8.83 -9.31 9.46
N ILE A 64 8.95 -8.52 8.40
CA ILE A 64 9.30 -7.11 8.56
C ILE A 64 8.13 -6.38 9.22
N VAL A 65 8.39 -5.80 10.39
CA VAL A 65 7.42 -5.00 11.13
C VAL A 65 7.58 -3.54 10.76
N TYR A 66 6.52 -2.96 10.24
CA TYR A 66 6.41 -1.53 10.01
C TYR A 66 5.54 -0.92 11.12
N ASP A 67 6.21 -0.53 12.20
CA ASP A 67 5.55 0.04 13.38
C ASP A 67 5.57 1.56 13.30
N ASP A 68 4.43 2.15 13.01
CA ASP A 68 4.21 3.58 13.10
C ASP A 68 3.67 3.96 14.50
N ALA A 69 4.25 3.36 15.54
CA ALA A 69 3.84 3.52 16.94
C ALA A 69 4.04 4.95 17.44
N LEU A 70 3.26 5.89 16.92
CA LEU A 70 3.05 7.18 17.55
C LEU A 70 1.58 7.31 17.93
N LEU A 71 1.34 7.65 19.18
CA LEU A 71 0.08 7.95 19.86
C LEU A 71 -0.96 8.58 18.92
N GLU A 72 -1.90 7.77 18.39
CA GLU A 72 -2.87 8.25 17.43
C GLU A 72 -4.32 7.98 17.84
N PRO A 73 -5.23 8.90 17.46
CA PRO A 73 -6.65 8.78 17.81
C PRO A 73 -7.37 7.62 17.10
N LEU A 74 -8.51 7.24 17.63
CA LEU A 74 -9.28 5.99 17.49
C LEU A 74 -9.84 5.65 16.10
N SER A 75 -9.48 6.31 15.04
CA SER A 75 -9.92 5.94 13.68
C SER A 75 -9.04 6.69 12.69
N VAL A 76 -7.92 6.11 12.30
CA VAL A 76 -7.00 6.77 11.39
C VAL A 76 -6.62 5.85 10.25
N GLN A 77 -6.73 6.41 9.05
CA GLN A 77 -6.14 5.80 7.89
C GLN A 77 -4.62 5.84 8.02
N LYS A 78 -4.00 4.67 7.93
CA LYS A 78 -2.55 4.49 7.90
C LYS A 78 -2.11 4.15 6.50
N ASN A 79 -1.34 5.03 5.86
CA ASN A 79 -0.71 4.71 4.59
C ASN A 79 0.53 3.86 4.83
N PHE A 80 0.80 2.94 3.91
CA PHE A 80 1.99 2.12 3.96
C PHE A 80 2.67 2.01 2.59
N ASP A 81 3.97 1.75 2.63
CA ASP A 81 4.81 1.46 1.48
C ASP A 81 5.88 0.46 1.93
N TRP A 82 5.53 -0.82 1.81
CA TRP A 82 6.30 -1.92 2.38
C TRP A 82 7.11 -2.64 1.32
N LYS A 83 8.35 -2.99 1.69
CA LYS A 83 9.15 -3.95 0.96
C LYS A 83 8.90 -5.32 1.57
N VAL A 84 8.25 -6.22 0.82
CA VAL A 84 7.90 -7.56 1.30
C VAL A 84 8.90 -8.55 0.73
N PRO A 85 9.75 -9.18 1.55
CA PRO A 85 10.74 -10.15 1.07
C PRO A 85 10.07 -11.32 0.38
N GLY A 86 10.84 -12.05 -0.45
CA GLY A 86 10.33 -13.24 -1.11
C GLY A 86 9.95 -14.33 -0.10
N ASN A 87 8.80 -14.97 -0.32
CA ASN A 87 8.23 -16.03 0.53
C ASN A 87 8.11 -15.62 2.00
N ASN A 88 7.80 -14.35 2.28
CA ASN A 88 7.71 -13.83 3.64
C ASN A 88 6.58 -12.81 3.78
N PHE A 89 6.38 -12.34 5.01
CA PHE A 89 5.42 -11.30 5.38
C PHE A 89 6.09 -9.94 5.57
N ALA A 90 5.29 -8.89 5.33
CA ALA A 90 5.44 -7.60 5.96
C ALA A 90 4.15 -7.29 6.73
N ARG A 91 4.26 -6.70 7.90
CA ARG A 91 3.10 -6.46 8.76
C ARG A 91 3.17 -5.12 9.49
N SER A 92 2.00 -4.64 9.89
CA SER A 92 1.89 -3.49 10.80
C SER A 92 2.36 -3.84 12.21
N GLY A 93 2.57 -2.82 13.04
CA GLY A 93 2.53 -2.96 14.49
C GLY A 93 1.17 -3.45 14.98
N ALA A 94 1.13 -3.87 16.24
CA ALA A 94 -0.08 -4.32 16.90
C ALA A 94 -1.06 -3.17 17.16
N PHE A 95 -2.37 -3.43 17.03
CA PHE A 95 -3.41 -2.49 17.43
C PHE A 95 -4.64 -3.23 17.98
N ILE A 96 -5.42 -2.56 18.82
CA ILE A 96 -6.59 -3.15 19.46
C ILE A 96 -7.86 -2.78 18.69
N LYS A 97 -8.73 -3.77 18.45
CA LYS A 97 -10.07 -3.58 17.92
C LYS A 97 -11.12 -4.22 18.82
N LYS A 98 -12.32 -3.64 18.79
CA LYS A 98 -13.49 -4.21 19.48
C LYS A 98 -14.25 -5.15 18.56
N ALA A 99 -14.88 -6.15 19.14
CA ALA A 99 -15.83 -6.99 18.41
C ALA A 99 -16.92 -6.15 17.73
N GLY A 100 -17.28 -6.52 16.51
CA GLY A 100 -18.25 -5.80 15.67
C GLY A 100 -17.69 -4.59 14.93
N SER A 101 -16.41 -4.24 15.12
CA SER A 101 -15.72 -3.23 14.29
C SER A 101 -15.13 -3.84 13.03
N THR A 102 -14.60 -3.00 12.15
CA THR A 102 -14.00 -3.42 10.88
C THR A 102 -12.57 -2.91 10.74
N ILE A 103 -11.81 -3.58 9.87
CA ILE A 103 -10.51 -3.14 9.37
C ILE A 103 -10.61 -3.12 7.86
N VAL A 104 -10.42 -1.95 7.25
CA VAL A 104 -10.36 -1.83 5.79
C VAL A 104 -8.89 -1.85 5.38
N VAL A 105 -8.54 -2.69 4.42
CA VAL A 105 -7.19 -2.75 3.85
C VAL A 105 -7.28 -2.55 2.35
N SER A 106 -6.55 -1.57 1.84
CA SER A 106 -6.34 -1.36 0.41
C SER A 106 -4.86 -1.50 0.12
N CYS A 107 -4.50 -2.43 -0.76
CA CYS A 107 -3.13 -2.77 -1.10
C CYS A 107 -2.97 -2.81 -2.61
N TYR A 108 -1.90 -2.19 -3.10
CA TYR A 108 -1.46 -2.22 -4.47
C TYR A 108 -0.04 -2.79 -4.53
N VAL A 109 0.18 -3.78 -5.39
CA VAL A 109 1.51 -4.35 -5.66
C VAL A 109 1.95 -3.93 -7.05
N TYR A 110 3.12 -3.30 -7.15
CA TYR A 110 3.61 -2.67 -8.39
C TYR A 110 3.90 -3.65 -9.54
N ASP A 111 4.18 -4.89 -9.21
CA ASP A 111 4.30 -5.97 -10.20
C ASP A 111 3.03 -6.81 -10.14
N ASP A 112 2.43 -7.21 -11.24
CA ASP A 112 1.26 -8.11 -11.30
C ASP A 112 1.59 -9.47 -10.69
N ARG A 113 1.76 -9.49 -9.37
CA ARG A 113 2.22 -10.65 -8.63
C ARG A 113 1.20 -11.10 -7.61
N TYR A 114 1.03 -12.40 -7.59
CA TYR A 114 0.18 -13.05 -6.62
C TYR A 114 0.70 -12.83 -5.19
N HIS A 115 -0.17 -12.31 -4.34
CA HIS A 115 0.10 -11.99 -2.95
C HIS A 115 -1.16 -12.18 -2.11
N HIS A 116 -0.98 -12.34 -0.81
CA HIS A 116 -2.09 -12.33 0.14
C HIS A 116 -2.11 -10.99 0.90
N VAL A 117 -3.31 -10.47 1.10
CA VAL A 117 -3.56 -9.29 1.95
C VAL A 117 -4.54 -9.70 3.03
N GLY A 118 -4.21 -9.42 4.28
CA GLY A 118 -5.05 -9.91 5.36
C GLY A 118 -4.82 -9.27 6.72
N ILE A 119 -5.49 -9.89 7.69
CA ILE A 119 -5.36 -9.54 9.11
C ILE A 119 -4.98 -10.80 9.90
N ARG A 120 -4.17 -10.63 10.94
CA ARG A 120 -4.02 -11.64 11.99
C ARG A 120 -4.92 -11.27 13.15
N ARG A 121 -5.67 -12.26 13.64
CA ARG A 121 -6.68 -12.14 14.69
C ARG A 121 -6.08 -12.36 16.08
N PRO A 122 -6.83 -12.01 17.16
CA PRO A 122 -6.37 -12.21 18.55
C PRO A 122 -6.12 -13.68 18.94
N ASP A 123 -6.81 -14.61 18.29
CA ASP A 123 -6.64 -16.06 18.49
C ASP A 123 -5.41 -16.64 17.75
N GLY A 124 -4.68 -15.81 17.03
CA GLY A 124 -3.53 -16.20 16.22
C GLY A 124 -3.86 -16.62 14.80
N SER A 125 -5.13 -16.86 14.45
CA SER A 125 -5.54 -17.20 13.08
C SER A 125 -5.33 -16.04 12.13
N MET A 126 -5.20 -16.35 10.84
CA MET A 126 -5.04 -15.35 9.78
C MET A 126 -6.23 -15.42 8.82
N LEU A 127 -6.76 -14.24 8.48
CA LEU A 127 -7.82 -14.07 7.50
C LEU A 127 -7.27 -13.25 6.35
N TYR A 128 -7.43 -13.72 5.11
CA TYR A 128 -6.84 -13.06 3.95
C TYR A 128 -7.69 -13.22 2.69
N VAL A 129 -7.36 -12.40 1.72
CA VAL A 129 -7.83 -12.50 0.34
C VAL A 129 -6.63 -12.58 -0.61
N ASN A 130 -6.86 -13.20 -1.75
CA ASN A 130 -5.88 -13.30 -2.81
C ASN A 130 -5.88 -12.01 -3.65
N GLY A 131 -4.72 -11.50 -3.98
CA GLY A 131 -4.55 -10.35 -4.86
C GLY A 131 -3.51 -10.59 -5.94
N MET A 132 -3.70 -9.96 -7.10
CA MET A 132 -2.70 -9.95 -8.18
C MET A 132 -2.13 -8.56 -8.42
N HIS A 133 -2.91 -7.50 -8.25
CA HIS A 133 -2.52 -6.14 -8.55
C HIS A 133 -2.99 -5.20 -7.43
N GLN A 134 -4.28 -4.95 -7.36
CA GLN A 134 -4.90 -4.14 -6.33
C GLN A 134 -5.96 -4.95 -5.60
N VAL A 135 -5.98 -4.80 -4.29
CA VAL A 135 -6.97 -5.40 -3.40
C VAL A 135 -7.49 -4.33 -2.48
N THR A 136 -8.81 -4.26 -2.32
CA THR A 136 -9.45 -3.52 -1.23
C THR A 136 -10.44 -4.46 -0.57
N LYS A 137 -10.30 -4.67 0.74
CA LYS A 137 -11.17 -5.56 1.50
C LYS A 137 -11.46 -5.00 2.87
N THR A 138 -12.72 -5.19 3.29
CA THR A 138 -13.18 -4.91 4.65
C THR A 138 -13.25 -6.23 5.43
N PHE A 139 -12.45 -6.33 6.48
CA PHE A 139 -12.44 -7.48 7.39
C PHE A 139 -13.25 -7.18 8.64
N ASN A 140 -14.10 -8.11 9.06
CA ASN A 140 -14.89 -8.00 10.28
C ASN A 140 -14.08 -8.47 11.50
N CYS A 141 -14.09 -7.69 12.57
CA CYS A 141 -13.49 -8.05 13.85
C CYS A 141 -14.53 -8.79 14.71
N GLU A 142 -14.46 -10.13 14.74
CA GLU A 142 -15.42 -10.96 15.49
C GLU A 142 -15.19 -10.91 16.99
N THR A 143 -13.95 -10.70 17.43
CA THR A 143 -13.56 -10.67 18.83
C THR A 143 -12.83 -9.38 19.17
N THR A 144 -12.92 -8.95 20.44
CA THR A 144 -12.11 -7.86 20.96
C THR A 144 -10.70 -8.36 21.24
N GLY A 145 -9.68 -7.66 20.73
CA GLY A 145 -8.29 -8.02 21.00
C GLY A 145 -7.30 -7.38 20.06
N THR A 146 -6.12 -7.95 20.00
CA THR A 146 -4.99 -7.46 19.21
C THR A 146 -5.06 -7.99 17.79
N TYR A 147 -4.96 -7.08 16.83
CA TYR A 147 -4.94 -7.36 15.41
C TYR A 147 -3.68 -6.81 14.76
N TYR A 148 -3.37 -7.35 13.58
CA TYR A 148 -2.31 -6.88 12.69
C TYR A 148 -2.84 -6.89 11.27
N VAL A 149 -2.39 -5.95 10.44
CA VAL A 149 -2.54 -6.02 8.98
C VAL A 149 -1.25 -6.60 8.41
N TYR A 150 -1.35 -7.44 7.39
CA TYR A 150 -0.19 -8.00 6.73
C TYR A 150 -0.36 -8.12 5.22
N VAL A 151 0.78 -8.17 4.54
CA VAL A 151 0.91 -8.58 3.14
C VAL A 151 1.89 -9.74 3.09
N GLU A 152 1.51 -10.83 2.46
CA GLU A 152 2.36 -11.98 2.21
C GLU A 152 2.76 -12.03 0.75
N ASN A 153 4.06 -12.15 0.50
CA ASN A 153 4.63 -12.35 -0.81
C ASN A 153 4.79 -13.84 -1.09
N MET A 154 4.00 -14.36 -2.01
CA MET A 154 4.00 -15.78 -2.40
C MET A 154 5.10 -16.12 -3.42
N ARG A 155 6.02 -15.20 -3.71
CA ARG A 155 7.08 -15.37 -4.70
C ARG A 155 8.46 -15.24 -4.05
N SER A 156 9.48 -15.79 -4.71
CA SER A 156 10.86 -15.76 -4.21
C SER A 156 11.55 -14.41 -4.29
N LYS A 157 11.07 -13.50 -5.15
CA LYS A 157 11.63 -12.14 -5.29
C LYS A 157 10.85 -11.16 -4.43
N GLN A 158 11.56 -10.19 -3.83
CA GLN A 158 10.95 -9.09 -3.10
C GLN A 158 9.94 -8.35 -3.97
N ILE A 159 8.80 -7.97 -3.39
CA ILE A 159 7.81 -7.08 -3.97
C ILE A 159 7.74 -5.77 -3.19
N ARG A 160 7.12 -4.75 -3.81
CA ARG A 160 6.75 -3.51 -3.13
C ARG A 160 5.23 -3.44 -3.08
N ALA A 161 4.69 -3.36 -1.87
CA ALA A 161 3.28 -3.24 -1.60
C ALA A 161 2.99 -1.87 -0.99
N ALA A 162 2.11 -1.09 -1.61
CA ALA A 162 1.73 0.22 -1.12
C ALA A 162 0.21 0.33 -0.98
N GLY A 163 -0.25 1.16 -0.06
CA GLY A 163 -1.68 1.32 0.16
C GLY A 163 -2.00 1.99 1.47
N TYR A 164 -3.13 1.60 2.02
CA TYR A 164 -3.57 2.09 3.34
C TYR A 164 -4.39 1.03 4.06
N PHE A 165 -4.49 1.17 5.37
CA PHE A 165 -5.51 0.49 6.16
C PHE A 165 -6.18 1.47 7.13
N ILE A 166 -7.45 1.19 7.44
CA ILE A 166 -8.25 1.96 8.39
C ILE A 166 -8.52 1.03 9.58
N LYS A 167 -8.05 1.44 10.75
CA LYS A 167 -8.19 0.68 12.00
C LYS A 167 -9.14 1.36 12.99
#